data_711aebd5134cef7bfe037dfaa047cbf0
#
_entry.id   711aebd5134cef7bfe037dfaa047cbf0
#
_cell.length_a   1.000
_cell.length_b   1.000
_cell.length_c   1.000
_cell.angle_alpha   90.00
_cell.angle_beta   90.00
_cell.angle_gamma   90.00
#
_symmetry.space_group_name_H-M   'P 1'
#
loop_
_entity.id
_entity.type
_entity.pdbx_description
1 polymer ?
#
loop_
_entity_poly.entity_id
_entity_poly.type
_entity_poly.pdbx_seq_one_letter_code
_entity_poly.pdbx_strand_id
1 'polypeptide(L)'
;DQFQEIFGGLWIGSQPTPLQGKYQVLTLDFSQVGGNIDNLEERFNSYCNICFDAFINRYAQFYDEATRKTVLAEDVASNKLATIQKYAKEQNYQLYLIIDEYDNFTNTMLNEQGEKVYHAMTHASGFYRDYFKKFKGSFAKIFMMGVSPVTLDDVTSGFNIGWHISTKPEFDKMLGFSTEDVRAMFTRYRDAGQIPADSDIEAMIEEIKPWYDNYCF
;
A
#
# COMPACT_ATOMS: atom_id res chain seq x y z
N ASP A 1 -10.58 23.92 5.48
CA ASP A 1 -10.38 22.51 5.85
C ASP A 1 -9.70 21.81 4.67
N GLN A 2 -8.46 21.34 4.89
CA GLN A 2 -7.63 20.72 3.85
C GLN A 2 -8.32 19.53 3.16
N PHE A 3 -9.16 18.78 3.89
CA PHE A 3 -9.95 17.69 3.30
C PHE A 3 -10.93 18.20 2.25
N GLN A 4 -11.63 19.29 2.52
CA GLN A 4 -12.57 19.89 1.56
C GLN A 4 -11.85 20.53 0.38
N GLU A 5 -10.68 21.10 0.60
CA GLU A 5 -9.85 21.66 -0.48
C GLU A 5 -9.41 20.57 -1.47
N ILE A 6 -8.98 19.40 -0.98
CA ILE A 6 -8.46 18.31 -1.81
C ILE A 6 -9.60 17.44 -2.38
N PHE A 7 -10.59 17.10 -1.55
CA PHE A 7 -11.58 16.06 -1.85
C PHE A 7 -13.01 16.59 -2.06
N GLY A 8 -13.25 17.91 -1.86
CA GLY A 8 -14.61 18.48 -1.90
C GLY A 8 -15.33 18.28 -3.23
N GLY A 9 -14.62 18.20 -4.34
CA GLY A 9 -15.16 17.90 -5.67
C GLY A 9 -15.34 16.42 -5.99
N LEU A 10 -14.95 15.51 -5.08
CA LEU A 10 -15.05 14.07 -5.25
C LEU A 10 -16.22 13.50 -4.45
N TRP A 11 -16.63 12.26 -4.79
CA TRP A 11 -17.68 11.54 -4.06
C TRP A 11 -17.40 11.48 -2.54
N ILE A 12 -16.17 11.16 -2.15
CA ILE A 12 -15.76 11.08 -0.75
C ILE A 12 -15.85 12.43 -0.02
N GLY A 13 -15.68 13.54 -0.74
CA GLY A 13 -15.80 14.88 -0.17
C GLY A 13 -17.22 15.22 0.26
N SER A 14 -18.22 14.73 -0.49
CA SER A 14 -19.64 14.89 -0.16
C SER A 14 -20.16 13.83 0.83
N GLN A 15 -19.48 12.70 0.94
CA GLN A 15 -19.86 11.56 1.80
C GLN A 15 -18.66 11.03 2.61
N PRO A 16 -18.07 11.83 3.50
CA PRO A 16 -16.96 11.39 4.33
C PRO A 16 -17.41 10.28 5.27
N THR A 17 -16.57 9.25 5.44
CA THR A 17 -16.89 8.17 6.35
C THR A 17 -16.67 8.61 7.81
N PRO A 18 -17.35 7.98 8.79
CA PRO A 18 -17.12 8.22 10.23
C PRO A 18 -15.68 7.92 10.68
N LEU A 19 -14.90 7.26 9.83
CA LEU A 19 -13.52 6.85 10.10
C LEU A 19 -12.48 7.89 9.66
N GLN A 20 -12.93 8.99 9.04
CA GLN A 20 -12.04 10.09 8.66
C GLN A 20 -11.25 10.60 9.86
N GLY A 21 -9.92 10.66 9.71
CA GLY A 21 -9.03 11.15 10.76
C GLY A 21 -8.93 10.28 12.02
N LYS A 22 -9.44 9.03 12.00
CA LYS A 22 -9.41 8.11 13.15
C LYS A 22 -8.18 7.23 13.23
N TYR A 23 -7.36 7.20 12.19
CA TYR A 23 -6.19 6.34 12.12
C TYR A 23 -4.90 7.14 12.09
N GLN A 24 -3.87 6.60 12.74
CA GLN A 24 -2.49 6.93 12.44
C GLN A 24 -2.02 5.99 11.33
N VAL A 25 -1.66 6.55 10.18
CA VAL A 25 -1.35 5.79 8.97
C VAL A 25 0.15 5.62 8.83
N LEU A 26 0.60 4.37 8.82
CA LEU A 26 1.96 3.97 8.46
C LEU A 26 1.95 3.47 7.01
N THR A 27 2.79 4.04 6.17
CA THR A 27 2.94 3.61 4.77
C THR A 27 4.33 3.05 4.55
N LEU A 28 4.41 1.87 3.93
CA LEU A 28 5.62 1.22 3.47
C LEU A 28 5.52 1.02 1.95
N ASP A 29 6.52 1.47 1.22
CA ASP A 29 6.66 1.26 -0.23
C ASP A 29 7.87 0.37 -0.47
N PHE A 30 7.66 -0.91 -0.71
CA PHE A 30 8.74 -1.87 -0.87
C PHE A 30 9.46 -1.79 -2.22
N SER A 31 9.02 -0.92 -3.14
CA SER A 31 9.82 -0.58 -4.32
C SER A 31 11.14 0.12 -3.95
N GLN A 32 11.18 0.74 -2.78
CA GLN A 32 12.39 1.40 -2.25
C GLN A 32 13.42 0.42 -1.68
N VAL A 33 13.05 -0.85 -1.51
CA VAL A 33 13.95 -1.91 -1.02
C VAL A 33 14.54 -2.63 -2.21
N GLY A 34 15.82 -2.38 -2.48
CA GLY A 34 16.54 -3.03 -3.55
C GLY A 34 17.94 -3.44 -3.12
N GLY A 35 18.66 -4.16 -3.97
CA GLY A 35 20.07 -4.49 -3.78
C GLY A 35 20.37 -5.98 -3.85
N ASN A 36 21.63 -6.34 -3.53
CA ASN A 36 22.08 -7.72 -3.53
C ASN A 36 21.44 -8.50 -2.37
N ILE A 37 21.21 -9.80 -2.57
CA ILE A 37 20.67 -10.72 -1.57
C ILE A 37 21.45 -10.70 -0.26
N ASP A 38 22.78 -10.57 -0.33
CA ASP A 38 23.67 -10.62 0.83
C ASP A 38 23.42 -9.51 1.86
N ASN A 39 22.81 -8.41 1.44
CA ASN A 39 22.49 -7.27 2.31
C ASN A 39 21.01 -6.85 2.28
N LEU A 40 20.16 -7.69 1.71
CA LEU A 40 18.72 -7.38 1.53
C LEU A 40 18.00 -7.19 2.87
N GLU A 41 18.24 -8.06 3.84
CA GLU A 41 17.65 -7.95 5.18
C GLU A 41 18.09 -6.67 5.89
N GLU A 42 19.36 -6.30 5.80
CA GLU A 42 19.89 -5.05 6.37
C GLU A 42 19.24 -3.83 5.71
N ARG A 43 19.12 -3.84 4.38
CA ARG A 43 18.46 -2.75 3.63
C ARG A 43 16.98 -2.65 3.95
N PHE A 44 16.31 -3.77 4.06
CA PHE A 44 14.91 -3.81 4.47
C PHE A 44 14.74 -3.22 5.88
N ASN A 45 15.58 -3.64 6.83
CA ASN A 45 15.59 -3.11 8.19
C ASN A 45 15.85 -1.59 8.20
N SER A 46 16.86 -1.13 7.44
CA SER A 46 17.20 0.30 7.32
C SER A 46 16.03 1.11 6.75
N TYR A 47 15.41 0.62 5.67
CA TYR A 47 14.25 1.27 5.06
C TYR A 47 13.07 1.37 6.04
N CYS A 48 12.74 0.28 6.71
CA CYS A 48 11.65 0.26 7.69
C CYS A 48 11.94 1.24 8.84
N ASN A 49 13.20 1.33 9.32
CA ASN A 49 13.57 2.30 10.33
C ASN A 49 13.29 3.74 9.91
N ILE A 50 13.65 4.10 8.67
CA ILE A 50 13.37 5.43 8.12
C ILE A 50 11.86 5.71 8.11
N CYS A 51 11.05 4.74 7.69
CA CYS A 51 9.58 4.88 7.65
C CYS A 51 8.99 5.03 9.06
N PHE A 52 9.48 4.28 10.04
CA PHE A 52 9.00 4.35 11.42
C PHE A 52 9.42 5.65 12.11
N ASP A 53 10.61 6.17 11.83
CA ASP A 53 11.06 7.47 12.31
C ASP A 53 10.21 8.61 11.71
N ALA A 54 9.92 8.53 10.42
CA ALA A 54 9.01 9.47 9.76
C ALA A 54 7.60 9.41 10.36
N PHE A 55 7.10 8.20 10.65
CA PHE A 55 5.80 8.00 11.30
C PHE A 55 5.76 8.66 12.71
N ILE A 56 6.72 8.39 13.57
CA ILE A 56 6.79 8.95 14.91
C ILE A 56 6.90 10.48 14.88
N ASN A 57 7.65 11.03 13.94
CA ASN A 57 7.76 12.48 13.78
C ASN A 57 6.46 13.10 13.25
N ARG A 58 5.77 12.45 12.31
CA ARG A 58 4.47 12.88 11.77
C ARG A 58 3.39 12.96 12.86
N TYR A 59 3.39 12.00 13.77
CA TYR A 59 2.40 11.89 14.84
C TYR A 59 2.94 12.32 16.21
N ALA A 60 3.98 13.17 16.23
CA ALA A 60 4.69 13.57 17.44
C ALA A 60 3.79 14.09 18.58
N GLN A 61 2.67 14.75 18.24
CA GLN A 61 1.71 15.28 19.21
C GLN A 61 0.95 14.18 19.99
N PHE A 62 0.97 12.95 19.51
CA PHE A 62 0.31 11.80 20.14
C PHE A 62 1.24 10.97 21.03
N TYR A 63 2.56 11.22 20.96
CA TYR A 63 3.58 10.43 21.64
C TYR A 63 4.37 11.33 22.60
N ASP A 64 4.48 10.90 23.87
CA ASP A 64 5.32 11.62 24.83
C ASP A 64 6.81 11.57 24.43
N GLU A 65 7.59 12.47 25.00
CA GLU A 65 9.00 12.64 24.67
C GLU A 65 9.83 11.39 24.99
N ALA A 66 9.51 10.68 26.08
CA ALA A 66 10.24 9.48 26.48
C ALA A 66 10.00 8.34 25.48
N THR A 67 8.74 8.13 25.07
CA THR A 67 8.37 7.15 24.04
C THR A 67 9.03 7.48 22.70
N ARG A 68 9.00 8.74 22.27
CA ARG A 68 9.65 9.16 21.02
C ARG A 68 11.16 8.91 21.04
N LYS A 69 11.83 9.28 22.13
CA LYS A 69 13.27 9.00 22.30
C LYS A 69 13.58 7.51 22.25
N THR A 70 12.76 6.68 22.91
CA THR A 70 12.92 5.23 22.91
C THR A 70 12.77 4.65 21.50
N VAL A 71 11.75 5.07 20.75
CA VAL A 71 11.52 4.61 19.37
C VAL A 71 12.65 5.05 18.46
N LEU A 72 13.05 6.33 18.52
CA LEU A 72 14.10 6.86 17.63
C LEU A 72 15.49 6.30 17.92
N ALA A 73 15.76 5.84 19.16
CA ALA A 73 17.03 5.23 19.54
C ALA A 73 17.14 3.74 19.21
N GLU A 74 16.04 3.09 18.79
CA GLU A 74 16.06 1.66 18.41
C GLU A 74 16.51 1.48 16.98
N ASP A 75 17.54 0.67 16.76
CA ASP A 75 18.13 0.40 15.43
C ASP A 75 17.53 -0.83 14.74
N VAL A 76 16.87 -1.70 15.51
CA VAL A 76 16.19 -2.88 14.97
C VAL A 76 14.74 -2.53 14.63
N ALA A 77 14.43 -2.41 13.34
CA ALA A 77 13.12 -1.95 12.88
C ALA A 77 11.94 -2.76 13.46
N SER A 78 12.11 -4.06 13.64
CA SER A 78 11.07 -4.91 14.23
C SER A 78 10.79 -4.60 15.71
N ASN A 79 11.80 -4.19 16.48
CA ASN A 79 11.64 -3.75 17.87
C ASN A 79 11.04 -2.35 17.93
N LYS A 80 11.48 -1.47 17.02
CA LYS A 80 10.92 -0.12 16.84
C LYS A 80 9.42 -0.19 16.58
N LEU A 81 9.02 -1.02 15.63
CA LEU A 81 7.61 -1.28 15.33
C LEU A 81 6.85 -1.81 16.57
N ALA A 82 7.41 -2.79 17.27
CA ALA A 82 6.78 -3.35 18.47
C ALA A 82 6.56 -2.29 19.58
N THR A 83 7.49 -1.37 19.73
CA THR A 83 7.36 -0.25 20.69
C THR A 83 6.24 0.70 20.26
N ILE A 84 6.16 1.06 18.97
CA ILE A 84 5.07 1.89 18.42
C ILE A 84 3.72 1.21 18.66
N GLN A 85 3.60 -0.07 18.31
CA GLN A 85 2.37 -0.86 18.45
C GLN A 85 1.93 -0.98 19.92
N LYS A 86 2.88 -1.23 20.82
CA LYS A 86 2.61 -1.31 22.26
C LYS A 86 2.03 0.01 22.77
N TYR A 87 2.69 1.12 22.49
CA TYR A 87 2.24 2.43 22.93
C TYR A 87 0.87 2.80 22.34
N ALA A 88 0.69 2.58 21.03
CA ALA A 88 -0.60 2.85 20.39
C ALA A 88 -1.74 2.06 21.04
N LYS A 89 -1.49 0.79 21.40
CA LYS A 89 -2.46 -0.05 22.10
C LYS A 89 -2.77 0.48 23.51
N GLU A 90 -1.76 0.88 24.29
CA GLU A 90 -1.91 1.44 25.63
C GLU A 90 -2.72 2.75 25.61
N GLN A 91 -2.55 3.57 24.57
CA GLN A 91 -3.27 4.83 24.38
C GLN A 91 -4.57 4.69 23.57
N ASN A 92 -4.93 3.47 23.15
CA ASN A 92 -6.10 3.19 22.31
C ASN A 92 -6.07 3.94 20.95
N TYR A 93 -4.87 4.17 20.41
CA TYR A 93 -4.73 4.70 19.05
C TYR A 93 -4.94 3.61 18.00
N GLN A 94 -5.65 3.96 16.94
CA GLN A 94 -5.92 3.04 15.85
C GLN A 94 -4.83 3.20 14.78
N LEU A 95 -4.07 2.15 14.53
CA LEU A 95 -3.05 2.13 13.49
C LEU A 95 -3.61 1.55 12.19
N TYR A 96 -3.29 2.16 11.06
CA TYR A 96 -3.58 1.65 9.72
C TYR A 96 -2.27 1.48 8.96
N LEU A 97 -2.00 0.27 8.48
CA LEU A 97 -0.83 -0.04 7.66
C LEU A 97 -1.21 -0.07 6.18
N ILE A 98 -0.48 0.67 5.37
CA ILE A 98 -0.54 0.59 3.91
C ILE A 98 0.80 0.07 3.43
N ILE A 99 0.79 -1.01 2.64
CA ILE A 99 1.99 -1.57 2.01
C ILE A 99 1.79 -1.49 0.50
N ASP A 100 2.68 -0.77 -0.16
CA ASP A 100 2.76 -0.74 -1.61
C ASP A 100 3.91 -1.64 -2.09
N GLU A 101 3.72 -2.24 -3.29
CA GLU A 101 4.71 -3.10 -3.92
C GLU A 101 5.23 -4.23 -2.99
N TYR A 102 4.31 -4.88 -2.23
CA TYR A 102 4.68 -5.89 -1.23
C TYR A 102 5.48 -7.06 -1.82
N ASP A 103 5.36 -7.31 -3.11
CA ASP A 103 6.01 -8.42 -3.81
C ASP A 103 7.22 -8.00 -4.66
N ASN A 104 7.55 -6.71 -4.74
CA ASN A 104 8.55 -6.18 -5.66
C ASN A 104 9.93 -6.87 -5.52
N PHE A 105 10.56 -6.79 -4.34
CA PHE A 105 11.90 -7.38 -4.19
C PHE A 105 11.88 -8.91 -4.12
N THR A 106 10.78 -9.53 -3.68
CA THR A 106 10.65 -10.98 -3.68
C THR A 106 10.52 -11.54 -5.09
N ASN A 107 9.81 -10.85 -5.97
CA ASN A 107 9.73 -11.19 -7.39
C ASN A 107 11.08 -11.01 -8.09
N THR A 108 11.81 -9.93 -7.77
CA THR A 108 13.17 -9.71 -8.28
C THR A 108 14.10 -10.85 -7.84
N MET A 109 14.05 -11.24 -6.57
CA MET A 109 14.87 -12.35 -6.07
C MET A 109 14.50 -13.69 -6.70
N LEU A 110 13.22 -13.97 -6.91
CA LEU A 110 12.77 -15.18 -7.59
C LEU A 110 13.34 -15.25 -9.02
N ASN A 111 13.28 -14.14 -9.75
CA ASN A 111 13.73 -14.06 -11.13
C ASN A 111 15.27 -14.11 -11.27
N GLU A 112 16.01 -13.45 -10.37
CA GLU A 112 17.47 -13.30 -10.47
C GLU A 112 18.24 -14.42 -9.76
N GLN A 113 17.75 -14.89 -8.60
CA GLN A 113 18.46 -15.81 -7.71
C GLN A 113 17.81 -17.19 -7.63
N GLY A 114 16.61 -17.32 -8.15
CA GLY A 114 15.86 -18.56 -8.22
C GLY A 114 15.09 -18.92 -6.95
N GLU A 115 14.36 -20.02 -7.05
CA GLU A 115 13.37 -20.48 -6.07
C GLU A 115 13.94 -20.74 -4.67
N LYS A 116 15.19 -21.21 -4.56
CA LYS A 116 15.81 -21.52 -3.25
C LYS A 116 15.97 -20.27 -2.40
N VAL A 117 16.41 -19.16 -3.00
CA VAL A 117 16.60 -17.89 -2.31
C VAL A 117 15.25 -17.28 -1.94
N TYR A 118 14.31 -17.29 -2.86
CA TYR A 118 12.93 -16.87 -2.62
C TYR A 118 12.33 -17.60 -1.40
N HIS A 119 12.44 -18.94 -1.35
CA HIS A 119 11.94 -19.72 -0.23
C HIS A 119 12.66 -19.42 1.09
N ALA A 120 13.96 -19.14 1.07
CA ALA A 120 14.68 -18.76 2.28
C ALA A 120 14.16 -17.46 2.91
N MET A 121 13.61 -16.54 2.12
CA MET A 121 13.05 -15.28 2.60
C MET A 121 11.58 -15.40 3.03
N THR A 122 10.80 -16.18 2.30
CA THR A 122 9.34 -16.23 2.43
C THR A 122 8.82 -17.40 3.27
N HIS A 123 9.62 -18.46 3.44
CA HIS A 123 9.23 -19.67 4.16
C HIS A 123 9.87 -19.75 5.55
N ALA A 124 9.26 -20.53 6.41
CA ALA A 124 9.74 -20.92 7.75
C ALA A 124 10.23 -19.73 8.61
N SER A 125 11.55 -19.51 8.70
CA SER A 125 12.21 -18.47 9.49
C SER A 125 12.72 -17.31 8.64
N GLY A 126 12.25 -17.16 7.42
CA GLY A 126 12.65 -16.04 6.55
C GLY A 126 12.26 -14.70 7.15
N PHE A 127 13.18 -13.71 7.07
CA PHE A 127 13.01 -12.39 7.70
C PHE A 127 11.73 -11.68 7.23
N TYR A 128 11.41 -11.82 5.96
CA TYR A 128 10.26 -11.18 5.35
C TYR A 128 8.94 -11.71 5.95
N ARG A 129 8.83 -13.04 6.04
CA ARG A 129 7.68 -13.67 6.69
C ARG A 129 7.53 -13.26 8.17
N ASP A 130 8.64 -13.16 8.89
CA ASP A 130 8.62 -12.77 10.30
C ASP A 130 8.15 -11.32 10.49
N TYR A 131 8.45 -10.43 9.55
CA TYR A 131 7.89 -9.08 9.53
C TYR A 131 6.37 -9.10 9.34
N PHE A 132 5.86 -9.86 8.37
CA PHE A 132 4.41 -9.97 8.15
C PHE A 132 3.68 -10.54 9.36
N LYS A 133 4.27 -11.49 10.08
CA LYS A 133 3.69 -11.98 11.34
C LYS A 133 3.55 -10.88 12.40
N LYS A 134 4.49 -9.93 12.45
CA LYS A 134 4.45 -8.81 13.40
C LYS A 134 3.39 -7.77 13.06
N PHE A 135 2.97 -7.69 11.80
CA PHE A 135 1.84 -6.83 11.42
C PHE A 135 0.50 -7.38 11.94
N LYS A 136 0.41 -8.69 12.16
CA LYS A 136 -0.81 -9.36 12.62
C LYS A 136 -1.20 -8.92 14.04
N GLY A 137 -2.45 -8.49 14.19
CA GLY A 137 -3.05 -8.24 15.51
C GLY A 137 -2.72 -6.88 16.16
N SER A 138 -1.91 -6.04 15.50
CA SER A 138 -1.51 -4.74 16.03
C SER A 138 -2.02 -3.56 15.22
N PHE A 139 -2.42 -3.80 13.98
CA PHE A 139 -3.05 -2.80 13.14
C PHE A 139 -4.56 -3.04 13.09
N ALA A 140 -5.34 -1.98 13.21
CA ALA A 140 -6.79 -2.04 13.08
C ALA A 140 -7.20 -2.37 11.64
N LYS A 141 -6.40 -1.92 10.68
CA LYS A 141 -6.55 -2.22 9.24
C LYS A 141 -5.19 -2.35 8.59
N ILE A 142 -5.13 -3.22 7.58
CA ILE A 142 -3.98 -3.37 6.69
C ILE A 142 -4.51 -3.35 5.26
N PHE A 143 -3.91 -2.54 4.40
CA PHE A 143 -4.16 -2.53 2.97
C PHE A 143 -2.84 -2.78 2.25
N MET A 144 -2.82 -3.76 1.35
CA MET A 144 -1.61 -4.15 0.62
C MET A 144 -1.89 -4.12 -0.88
N MET A 145 -0.94 -3.57 -1.63
CA MET A 145 -0.94 -3.53 -3.09
C MET A 145 0.33 -4.16 -3.63
N GLY A 146 0.21 -4.86 -4.76
CA GLY A 146 1.32 -5.50 -5.46
C GLY A 146 0.83 -6.15 -6.75
N VAL A 147 1.76 -6.69 -7.53
CA VAL A 147 1.47 -7.27 -8.86
C VAL A 147 1.08 -8.74 -8.76
N SER A 148 1.73 -9.51 -7.86
CA SER A 148 1.56 -10.97 -7.79
C SER A 148 1.03 -11.43 -6.43
N PRO A 149 -0.09 -12.18 -6.39
CA PRO A 149 -0.59 -12.78 -5.17
C PRO A 149 0.27 -13.94 -4.64
N VAL A 150 1.15 -14.51 -5.47
CA VAL A 150 1.96 -15.71 -5.12
C VAL A 150 2.82 -15.46 -3.88
N THR A 151 3.51 -14.34 -3.83
CA THR A 151 4.31 -13.96 -2.66
C THR A 151 3.47 -13.83 -1.38
N LEU A 152 2.25 -13.35 -1.52
CA LEU A 152 1.35 -13.19 -0.38
C LEU A 152 0.96 -14.56 0.21
N ASP A 153 0.64 -15.55 -0.60
CA ASP A 153 0.29 -16.89 -0.16
C ASP A 153 1.46 -17.56 0.58
N ASP A 154 2.68 -17.43 0.07
CA ASP A 154 3.88 -17.99 0.67
C ASP A 154 4.24 -17.32 2.00
N VAL A 155 4.23 -15.99 2.04
CA VAL A 155 4.53 -15.21 3.24
C VAL A 155 3.43 -15.34 4.28
N THR A 156 2.19 -15.50 3.83
CA THR A 156 1.01 -15.56 4.67
C THR A 156 0.51 -16.96 4.96
N SER A 157 1.25 -18.04 4.65
CA SER A 157 0.84 -19.40 5.02
C SER A 157 0.67 -19.52 6.55
N GLY A 158 -0.49 -19.14 7.04
CA GLY A 158 -0.85 -18.88 8.44
C GLY A 158 -1.33 -17.44 8.70
N PHE A 159 -1.36 -16.58 7.68
CA PHE A 159 -1.89 -15.23 7.71
C PHE A 159 -3.31 -15.24 7.09
N ASN A 160 -4.17 -16.14 7.57
CA ASN A 160 -5.58 -16.25 7.13
C ASN A 160 -6.42 -14.98 7.41
N ILE A 161 -5.84 -13.78 7.21
CA ILE A 161 -6.44 -12.50 7.57
C ILE A 161 -6.58 -11.60 6.34
N GLY A 162 -5.87 -11.89 5.25
CA GLY A 162 -5.97 -11.14 4.01
C GLY A 162 -7.24 -11.49 3.25
N TRP A 163 -8.08 -10.51 2.98
CA TRP A 163 -9.16 -10.63 2.01
C TRP A 163 -8.66 -10.16 0.66
N HIS A 164 -8.47 -11.09 -0.27
CA HIS A 164 -8.09 -10.79 -1.65
C HIS A 164 -9.27 -10.15 -2.37
N ILE A 165 -9.15 -8.87 -2.67
CA ILE A 165 -10.25 -8.06 -3.22
C ILE A 165 -10.17 -7.86 -4.73
N SER A 166 -9.01 -8.12 -5.37
CA SER A 166 -8.77 -7.83 -6.80
C SER A 166 -9.73 -8.53 -7.75
N THR A 167 -10.27 -9.69 -7.36
CA THR A 167 -11.21 -10.48 -8.17
C THR A 167 -12.64 -10.41 -7.66
N LYS A 168 -12.94 -9.51 -6.74
CA LYS A 168 -14.27 -9.37 -6.15
C LYS A 168 -15.09 -8.36 -6.95
N PRO A 169 -16.30 -8.73 -7.39
CA PRO A 169 -17.18 -7.84 -8.18
C PRO A 169 -17.46 -6.50 -7.50
N GLU A 170 -17.46 -6.47 -6.16
CA GLU A 170 -17.71 -5.25 -5.39
C GLU A 170 -16.58 -4.21 -5.54
N PHE A 171 -15.39 -4.63 -6.00
CA PHE A 171 -14.22 -3.80 -6.21
C PHE A 171 -13.82 -3.64 -7.67
N ASP A 172 -14.66 -4.12 -8.61
CA ASP A 172 -14.43 -4.10 -10.05
C ASP A 172 -14.02 -2.71 -10.59
N LYS A 173 -14.64 -1.65 -10.03
CA LYS A 173 -14.36 -0.25 -10.42
C LYS A 173 -13.39 0.48 -9.49
N MET A 174 -12.67 -0.24 -8.64
CA MET A 174 -11.76 0.38 -7.66
C MET A 174 -10.49 0.90 -8.33
N LEU A 175 -10.01 0.21 -9.36
CA LEU A 175 -8.81 0.56 -10.13
C LEU A 175 -9.13 0.60 -11.62
N GLY A 176 -8.36 1.39 -12.36
CA GLY A 176 -8.56 1.56 -13.80
C GLY A 176 -9.65 2.57 -14.13
N PHE A 177 -10.09 2.56 -15.38
CA PHE A 177 -11.11 3.47 -15.91
C PHE A 177 -12.24 2.67 -16.54
N SER A 178 -13.46 2.92 -16.11
CA SER A 178 -14.65 2.41 -16.80
C SER A 178 -14.85 3.15 -18.14
N THR A 179 -15.67 2.58 -19.03
CA THR A 179 -16.05 3.27 -20.26
C THR A 179 -16.69 4.63 -19.98
N GLU A 180 -17.44 4.76 -18.90
CA GLU A 180 -18.03 6.02 -18.44
C GLU A 180 -16.97 7.05 -18.03
N ASP A 181 -15.90 6.62 -17.35
CA ASP A 181 -14.81 7.49 -16.96
C ASP A 181 -14.05 8.00 -18.19
N VAL A 182 -13.77 7.12 -19.14
CA VAL A 182 -13.11 7.47 -20.43
C VAL A 182 -13.99 8.44 -21.21
N ARG A 183 -15.30 8.21 -21.29
CA ARG A 183 -16.25 9.11 -21.94
C ARG A 183 -16.27 10.49 -21.29
N ALA A 184 -16.30 10.54 -19.95
CA ALA A 184 -16.24 11.78 -19.21
C ALA A 184 -14.91 12.53 -19.44
N MET A 185 -13.80 11.79 -19.51
CA MET A 185 -12.47 12.35 -19.79
C MET A 185 -12.41 12.98 -21.18
N PHE A 186 -12.81 12.26 -22.23
CA PHE A 186 -12.83 12.81 -23.60
C PHE A 186 -13.80 13.99 -23.74
N THR A 187 -14.95 13.94 -23.08
CA THR A 187 -15.88 15.08 -23.04
C THR A 187 -15.18 16.33 -22.47
N ARG A 188 -14.48 16.19 -21.36
CA ARG A 188 -13.71 17.31 -20.75
C ARG A 188 -12.62 17.83 -21.68
N TYR A 189 -11.91 16.95 -22.37
CA TYR A 189 -10.87 17.34 -23.34
C TYR A 189 -11.47 18.11 -24.53
N ARG A 190 -12.64 17.71 -25.01
CA ARG A 190 -13.38 18.43 -26.07
C ARG A 190 -13.83 19.80 -25.58
N ASP A 191 -14.44 19.86 -24.40
CA ASP A 191 -14.95 21.11 -23.82
C ASP A 191 -13.81 22.09 -23.48
N ALA A 192 -12.62 21.57 -23.16
CA ALA A 192 -11.39 22.34 -22.95
C ALA A 192 -10.64 22.71 -24.25
N GLY A 193 -11.15 22.31 -25.41
CA GLY A 193 -10.53 22.58 -26.72
C GLY A 193 -9.23 21.80 -26.98
N GLN A 194 -8.99 20.72 -26.24
CA GLN A 194 -7.80 19.87 -26.42
C GLN A 194 -7.97 18.84 -27.54
N ILE A 195 -9.21 18.54 -27.92
CA ILE A 195 -9.59 17.80 -29.12
C ILE A 195 -10.67 18.60 -29.87
N PRO A 196 -10.85 18.37 -31.19
CA PRO A 196 -11.84 19.10 -31.99
C PRO A 196 -13.25 19.04 -31.39
N ALA A 197 -13.97 20.16 -31.47
CA ALA A 197 -15.32 20.27 -30.90
C ALA A 197 -16.35 19.32 -31.55
N ASP A 198 -16.11 18.90 -32.78
CA ASP A 198 -16.90 17.98 -33.57
C ASP A 198 -16.46 16.52 -33.44
N SER A 199 -15.50 16.21 -32.54
CA SER A 199 -15.04 14.85 -32.29
C SER A 199 -16.17 13.94 -31.83
N ASP A 200 -16.34 12.81 -32.48
CA ASP A 200 -17.23 11.73 -32.04
C ASP A 200 -16.58 10.91 -30.95
N ILE A 201 -16.96 11.19 -29.71
CA ILE A 201 -16.41 10.54 -28.51
C ILE A 201 -16.68 9.03 -28.51
N GLU A 202 -17.83 8.58 -28.97
CA GLU A 202 -18.14 7.14 -29.01
C GLU A 202 -17.26 6.42 -30.04
N ALA A 203 -17.03 7.02 -31.21
CA ALA A 203 -16.11 6.50 -32.20
C ALA A 203 -14.67 6.43 -31.66
N MET A 204 -14.21 7.43 -30.92
CA MET A 204 -12.89 7.43 -30.27
C MET A 204 -12.78 6.31 -29.23
N ILE A 205 -13.82 6.07 -28.44
CA ILE A 205 -13.85 5.00 -27.43
C ILE A 205 -13.77 3.63 -28.14
N GLU A 206 -14.57 3.41 -29.19
CA GLU A 206 -14.53 2.15 -29.97
C GLU A 206 -13.18 1.92 -30.63
N GLU A 207 -12.50 2.97 -31.09
CA GLU A 207 -11.16 2.88 -31.69
C GLU A 207 -10.11 2.41 -30.67
N ILE A 208 -10.16 2.87 -29.43
CA ILE A 208 -9.17 2.49 -28.41
C ILE A 208 -9.46 1.15 -27.73
N LYS A 209 -10.72 0.68 -27.72
CA LYS A 209 -11.11 -0.59 -27.08
C LYS A 209 -10.19 -1.77 -27.40
N PRO A 210 -9.80 -2.05 -28.64
CA PRO A 210 -8.93 -3.19 -28.95
C PRO A 210 -7.59 -3.18 -28.21
N TRP A 211 -7.16 -2.02 -27.71
CA TRP A 211 -5.89 -1.84 -27.01
C TRP A 211 -6.02 -1.93 -25.48
N TYR A 212 -7.21 -1.72 -24.95
CA TYR A 212 -7.45 -1.55 -23.51
C TYR A 212 -8.53 -2.46 -22.92
N ASP A 213 -9.38 -3.10 -23.74
CA ASP A 213 -10.55 -3.85 -23.28
C ASP A 213 -10.32 -5.36 -23.18
N ASN A 214 -9.06 -5.83 -23.22
CA ASN A 214 -8.72 -7.26 -23.26
C ASN A 214 -8.06 -7.76 -21.97
N TYR A 215 -8.10 -7.00 -20.90
CA TYR A 215 -7.58 -7.43 -19.60
C TYR A 215 -8.73 -7.98 -18.77
N CYS A 216 -8.82 -9.32 -18.69
CA CYS A 216 -9.57 -10.01 -17.63
C CYS A 216 -8.64 -10.15 -16.41
N PHE A 217 -8.98 -9.47 -15.34
CA PHE A 217 -8.33 -9.68 -14.06
C PHE A 217 -9.04 -10.77 -13.25
#